data_1ecda63c676c22b4388840302d2f62f3
#
_entry.id   1ecda63c676c22b4388840302d2f62f3
#
_cell.length_a   1.000
_cell.length_b   1.000
_cell.length_c   1.000
_cell.angle_alpha   90.00
_cell.angle_beta   90.00
_cell.angle_gamma   90.00
#
_symmetry.space_group_name_H-M   'P 1'
#
loop_
_entity.id
_entity.type
_entity.pdbx_description
1 polymer ?
#
loop_
_entity_poly.entity_id
_entity_poly.type
_entity_poly.pdbx_seq_one_letter_code
_entity_poly.pdbx_strand_id
1 'polypeptide(L)'
;MFFQGEQSLGKRTMPVLRQSQDPDFRKYRENVRWDLGGVSFATLHAPGSNNGLGRTPEGDAEFAERNKANMVWLRQAFAHAKTSNSRAIMILQQANMFPEMPPFPGKPGSPSGFTELRTLLEQEATAFQKPVVLVNGDSHYFRIDNPFRKEPAGGQRAAPSLENFLRVETFGSPNHHWLHVTVDPNDPNVFTFRPRIVAANVMKRN
;
A
#
# COMPACT_ATOMS: atom_id res chain seq x y z
N MET A 1 -16.06 5.66 -14.20
CA MET A 1 -16.75 4.36 -14.33
C MET A 1 -16.30 3.36 -13.27
N PHE A 2 -14.99 3.14 -13.06
CA PHE A 2 -14.49 2.13 -12.09
C PHE A 2 -14.71 2.44 -10.60
N PHE A 3 -14.84 3.70 -10.23
CA PHE A 3 -14.91 4.13 -8.83
C PHE A 3 -16.27 4.73 -8.47
N GLN A 4 -17.37 4.10 -8.94
CA GLN A 4 -18.74 4.54 -8.67
C GLN A 4 -19.51 3.48 -7.87
N GLY A 5 -20.42 3.95 -7.00
CA GLY A 5 -21.31 3.10 -6.22
C GLY A 5 -20.61 2.42 -5.04
N GLU A 6 -21.38 1.61 -4.33
CA GLU A 6 -21.02 0.95 -3.05
C GLU A 6 -20.74 -0.54 -3.22
N GLN A 7 -20.59 -0.98 -4.47
CA GLN A 7 -20.30 -2.37 -4.81
C GLN A 7 -18.97 -2.48 -5.56
N SER A 8 -18.27 -3.59 -5.35
CA SER A 8 -17.13 -3.96 -6.17
C SER A 8 -17.56 -4.25 -7.62
N LEU A 9 -16.59 -4.27 -8.53
CA LEU A 9 -16.83 -4.66 -9.91
C LEU A 9 -16.87 -6.19 -10.07
N GLY A 10 -17.42 -6.65 -11.19
CA GLY A 10 -17.44 -8.04 -11.61
C GLY A 10 -18.80 -8.71 -11.49
N LYS A 11 -18.85 -10.01 -11.81
CA LYS A 11 -20.09 -10.81 -11.77
C LYS A 11 -20.52 -11.12 -10.33
N ARG A 12 -19.57 -11.27 -9.41
CA ARG A 12 -19.84 -11.40 -7.99
C ARG A 12 -19.39 -10.11 -7.32
N THR A 13 -20.34 -9.33 -6.85
CA THR A 13 -20.08 -8.07 -6.19
C THR A 13 -20.05 -8.23 -4.68
N MET A 14 -19.31 -7.36 -3.99
CA MET A 14 -19.30 -7.23 -2.55
C MET A 14 -19.48 -5.76 -2.16
N PRO A 15 -20.05 -5.47 -0.99
CA PRO A 15 -20.12 -4.11 -0.48
C PRO A 15 -18.72 -3.52 -0.30
N VAL A 16 -18.55 -2.26 -0.68
CA VAL A 16 -17.32 -1.50 -0.43
C VAL A 16 -17.67 -0.13 0.13
N LEU A 17 -16.87 0.34 1.09
CA LEU A 17 -16.94 1.71 1.58
C LEU A 17 -15.93 2.57 0.83
N ARG A 18 -16.35 3.74 0.37
CA ARG A 18 -15.47 4.72 -0.28
C ARG A 18 -15.30 5.95 0.59
N GLN A 19 -14.11 6.51 0.61
CA GLN A 19 -13.87 7.77 1.31
C GLN A 19 -14.75 8.90 0.76
N SER A 20 -15.07 8.86 -0.53
CA SER A 20 -15.94 9.86 -1.18
C SER A 20 -17.41 9.86 -0.71
N GLN A 21 -17.82 8.93 0.14
CA GLN A 21 -19.12 8.98 0.83
C GLN A 21 -19.12 10.02 1.96
N ASP A 22 -17.93 10.36 2.48
CA ASP A 22 -17.76 11.48 3.40
C ASP A 22 -17.83 12.81 2.61
N PRO A 23 -18.71 13.75 2.99
CA PRO A 23 -18.86 15.04 2.32
C PRO A 23 -17.56 15.82 2.18
N ASP A 24 -16.65 15.72 3.15
CA ASP A 24 -15.37 16.42 3.14
C ASP A 24 -14.36 15.81 2.16
N PHE A 25 -14.59 14.59 1.69
CA PHE A 25 -13.66 13.82 0.86
C PHE A 25 -14.27 13.33 -0.46
N ARG A 26 -15.28 13.99 -0.99
CA ARG A 26 -16.03 13.57 -2.21
C ARG A 26 -15.18 13.31 -3.45
N LYS A 27 -13.99 13.89 -3.55
CA LYS A 27 -13.06 13.72 -4.67
C LYS A 27 -12.38 12.35 -4.66
N TYR A 28 -12.16 11.74 -3.46
CA TYR A 28 -11.27 10.60 -3.27
C TYR A 28 -12.04 9.27 -3.37
N ARG A 29 -12.43 8.93 -4.60
CA ARG A 29 -13.21 7.74 -4.94
C ARG A 29 -12.35 6.48 -4.99
N GLU A 30 -11.05 6.62 -5.18
CA GLU A 30 -10.05 5.57 -5.27
C GLU A 30 -9.71 4.98 -3.90
N ASN A 31 -9.95 5.75 -2.83
CA ASN A 31 -9.81 5.28 -1.47
C ASN A 31 -11.03 4.42 -1.09
N VAL A 32 -10.81 3.11 -1.07
CA VAL A 32 -11.86 2.10 -0.89
C VAL A 32 -11.48 1.16 0.24
N ARG A 33 -12.45 0.69 1.03
CA ARG A 33 -12.28 -0.31 2.07
C ARG A 33 -13.34 -1.39 1.97
N TRP A 34 -12.95 -2.63 2.27
CA TRP A 34 -13.83 -3.79 2.40
C TRP A 34 -13.25 -4.81 3.37
N ASP A 35 -14.08 -5.75 3.80
CA ASP A 35 -13.67 -6.88 4.62
C ASP A 35 -13.95 -8.19 3.86
N LEU A 36 -13.04 -9.14 3.97
CA LEU A 36 -13.17 -10.47 3.40
C LEU A 36 -12.40 -11.49 4.23
N GLY A 37 -13.05 -12.60 4.63
CA GLY A 37 -12.40 -13.70 5.33
C GLY A 37 -11.74 -13.29 6.66
N GLY A 38 -12.36 -12.34 7.39
CA GLY A 38 -11.82 -11.84 8.66
C GLY A 38 -10.61 -10.90 8.53
N VAL A 39 -10.36 -10.39 7.33
CA VAL A 39 -9.28 -9.44 7.02
C VAL A 39 -9.86 -8.15 6.47
N SER A 40 -9.32 -7.02 6.90
CA SER A 40 -9.64 -5.71 6.35
C SER A 40 -8.70 -5.36 5.20
N PHE A 41 -9.26 -4.77 4.15
CA PHE A 41 -8.53 -4.28 2.97
C PHE A 41 -8.81 -2.80 2.78
N ALA A 42 -7.79 -2.04 2.38
CA ALA A 42 -7.96 -0.63 2.02
C ALA A 42 -7.04 -0.25 0.86
N THR A 43 -7.54 0.60 -0.04
CA THR A 43 -6.73 1.23 -1.08
C THR A 43 -6.37 2.66 -0.68
N LEU A 44 -5.19 3.11 -1.10
CA LEU A 44 -4.73 4.50 -0.98
C LEU A 44 -4.42 5.07 -2.35
N HIS A 45 -4.92 6.25 -2.63
CA HIS A 45 -4.56 7.00 -3.83
C HIS A 45 -3.20 7.67 -3.65
N ALA A 46 -2.13 6.88 -3.73
CA ALA A 46 -0.75 7.34 -3.66
C ALA A 46 -0.02 6.95 -4.96
N PRO A 47 0.08 7.88 -5.94
CA PRO A 47 0.74 7.61 -7.23
C PRO A 47 2.26 7.69 -7.12
N GLY A 48 2.94 7.10 -8.12
CA GLY A 48 4.39 7.17 -8.27
C GLY A 48 4.93 8.58 -8.47
N SER A 49 6.26 8.66 -8.73
CA SER A 49 6.98 9.90 -8.94
C SER A 49 6.80 10.90 -7.80
N ASN A 50 7.21 10.51 -6.61
CA ASN A 50 7.22 11.31 -5.39
C ASN A 50 5.81 11.74 -4.93
N ASN A 51 4.78 10.93 -5.18
CA ASN A 51 3.39 11.24 -4.82
C ASN A 51 2.88 12.56 -5.42
N GLY A 52 3.47 13.00 -6.54
CA GLY A 52 3.15 14.28 -7.20
C GLY A 52 3.87 15.51 -6.65
N LEU A 53 4.54 15.40 -5.49
CA LEU A 53 5.23 16.52 -4.84
C LEU A 53 6.50 16.94 -5.60
N GLY A 54 6.69 18.27 -5.71
CA GLY A 54 7.94 18.89 -6.18
C GLY A 54 8.03 19.03 -7.70
N ARG A 55 6.90 19.00 -8.42
CA ARG A 55 6.85 19.15 -9.87
C ARG A 55 6.39 20.53 -10.32
N THR A 56 5.22 20.94 -9.86
CA THR A 56 4.61 22.24 -10.14
C THR A 56 3.85 22.71 -8.90
N PRO A 57 3.63 24.03 -8.74
CA PRO A 57 2.83 24.57 -7.63
C PRO A 57 1.41 23.96 -7.55
N GLU A 58 0.77 23.71 -8.69
CA GLU A 58 -0.56 23.09 -8.75
C GLU A 58 -0.51 21.63 -8.33
N GLY A 59 0.55 20.89 -8.74
CA GLY A 59 0.81 19.53 -8.31
C GLY A 59 1.07 19.42 -6.81
N ASP A 60 1.80 20.37 -6.25
CA ASP A 60 2.07 20.44 -4.81
C ASP A 60 0.79 20.74 -4.00
N ALA A 61 -0.08 21.60 -4.52
CA ALA A 61 -1.38 21.87 -3.90
C ALA A 61 -2.30 20.63 -3.95
N GLU A 62 -2.37 19.94 -5.10
CA GLU A 62 -3.10 18.68 -5.25
C GLU A 62 -2.55 17.61 -4.30
N PHE A 63 -1.22 17.45 -4.25
CA PHE A 63 -0.56 16.53 -3.32
C PHE A 63 -0.98 16.82 -1.88
N ALA A 64 -0.91 18.08 -1.43
CA ALA A 64 -1.23 18.44 -0.05
C ALA A 64 -2.67 18.07 0.32
N GLU A 65 -3.63 18.34 -0.58
CA GLU A 65 -5.05 18.02 -0.38
C GLU A 65 -5.27 16.49 -0.34
N ARG A 66 -4.75 15.77 -1.32
CA ARG A 66 -4.88 14.32 -1.42
C ARG A 66 -4.15 13.57 -0.29
N ASN A 67 -2.95 14.04 0.07
CA ASN A 67 -2.20 13.44 1.17
C ASN A 67 -2.95 13.58 2.50
N LYS A 68 -3.56 14.73 2.78
CA LYS A 68 -4.44 14.92 3.94
C LYS A 68 -5.58 13.90 3.95
N ALA A 69 -6.25 13.69 2.82
CA ALA A 69 -7.31 12.71 2.69
C ALA A 69 -6.80 11.28 2.93
N ASN A 70 -5.66 10.91 2.34
CA ASN A 70 -5.03 9.61 2.55
C ASN A 70 -4.65 9.36 4.01
N MET A 71 -4.14 10.38 4.72
CA MET A 71 -3.80 10.29 6.15
C MET A 71 -5.04 9.99 7.01
N VAL A 72 -6.15 10.67 6.73
CA VAL A 72 -7.43 10.40 7.41
C VAL A 72 -7.92 9.00 7.10
N TRP A 73 -7.90 8.62 5.82
CA TRP A 73 -8.38 7.32 5.37
C TRP A 73 -7.58 6.15 5.95
N LEU A 74 -6.26 6.26 5.99
CA LEU A 74 -5.39 5.23 6.57
C LEU A 74 -5.68 5.02 8.06
N ARG A 75 -5.84 6.11 8.84
CA ARG A 75 -6.26 6.01 10.25
C ARG A 75 -7.62 5.33 10.39
N GLN A 76 -8.59 5.71 9.57
CA GLN A 76 -9.93 5.10 9.58
C GLN A 76 -9.89 3.62 9.21
N ALA A 77 -9.01 3.21 8.28
CA ALA A 77 -8.84 1.80 7.91
C ALA A 77 -8.31 0.97 9.09
N PHE A 78 -7.29 1.44 9.79
CA PHE A 78 -6.75 0.77 10.98
C PHE A 78 -7.73 0.79 12.17
N ALA A 79 -8.41 1.92 12.40
CA ALA A 79 -9.45 2.00 13.44
C ALA A 79 -10.56 0.98 13.19
N HIS A 80 -11.02 0.85 11.93
CA HIS A 80 -11.98 -0.16 11.53
C HIS A 80 -11.45 -1.58 11.76
N ALA A 81 -10.24 -1.88 11.31
CA ALA A 81 -9.64 -3.21 11.50
C ALA A 81 -9.52 -3.59 12.99
N LYS A 82 -9.23 -2.62 13.85
CA LYS A 82 -9.22 -2.80 15.33
C LYS A 82 -10.62 -3.09 15.87
N THR A 83 -11.63 -2.26 15.52
CA THR A 83 -13.01 -2.40 16.04
C THR A 83 -13.72 -3.64 15.51
N SER A 84 -13.47 -4.04 14.26
CA SER A 84 -13.98 -5.28 13.65
C SER A 84 -13.21 -6.53 14.09
N ASN A 85 -12.21 -6.38 14.94
CA ASN A 85 -11.31 -7.45 15.36
C ASN A 85 -10.69 -8.22 14.19
N SER A 86 -10.35 -7.53 13.11
CA SER A 86 -9.74 -8.15 11.92
C SER A 86 -8.44 -8.87 12.29
N ARG A 87 -8.21 -10.03 11.65
CA ARG A 87 -7.01 -10.85 11.86
C ARG A 87 -5.76 -10.22 11.26
N ALA A 88 -5.95 -9.43 10.21
CA ALA A 88 -4.90 -8.72 9.49
C ALA A 88 -5.49 -7.52 8.75
N ILE A 89 -4.63 -6.65 8.25
CA ILE A 89 -5.00 -5.60 7.30
C ILE A 89 -4.07 -5.61 6.09
N MET A 90 -4.62 -5.44 4.89
CA MET A 90 -3.88 -5.27 3.64
C MET A 90 -4.17 -3.89 3.05
N ILE A 91 -3.11 -3.11 2.86
CA ILE A 91 -3.15 -1.78 2.23
C ILE A 91 -2.63 -1.93 0.80
N LEU A 92 -3.34 -1.37 -0.18
CA LEU A 92 -2.98 -1.43 -1.59
C LEU A 92 -2.81 -0.02 -2.14
N GLN A 93 -1.73 0.24 -2.86
CA GLN A 93 -1.47 1.50 -3.55
C GLN A 93 -0.64 1.29 -4.81
N GLN A 94 -0.46 2.33 -5.62
CA GLN A 94 0.36 2.23 -6.82
C GLN A 94 1.84 2.46 -6.50
N ALA A 95 2.18 3.51 -5.75
CA ALA A 95 3.55 3.95 -5.54
C ALA A 95 4.39 3.03 -4.65
N ASN A 96 5.67 2.88 -4.97
CA ASN A 96 6.67 2.42 -4.02
C ASN A 96 7.07 3.57 -3.10
N MET A 97 6.55 3.56 -1.85
CA MET A 97 6.89 4.57 -0.83
C MET A 97 8.31 4.44 -0.26
N PHE A 98 9.02 3.36 -0.57
CA PHE A 98 10.35 3.03 -0.08
C PHE A 98 11.33 2.90 -1.24
N PRO A 99 11.53 3.95 -2.06
CA PRO A 99 12.44 3.88 -3.18
C PRO A 99 13.89 3.76 -2.66
N GLU A 100 14.69 2.95 -3.36
CA GLU A 100 16.13 2.81 -3.07
C GLU A 100 16.91 4.06 -3.50
N MET A 101 16.35 4.81 -4.44
CA MET A 101 16.89 6.07 -4.93
C MET A 101 16.05 7.25 -4.43
N PRO A 102 16.64 8.45 -4.31
CA PRO A 102 15.87 9.66 -4.00
C PRO A 102 14.67 9.81 -4.94
N PRO A 103 13.51 10.28 -4.45
CA PRO A 103 12.34 10.49 -5.30
C PRO A 103 12.65 11.51 -6.40
N PHE A 104 12.15 11.26 -7.61
CA PHE A 104 12.21 12.25 -8.69
C PHE A 104 11.19 13.38 -8.40
N PRO A 105 11.55 14.65 -8.62
CA PRO A 105 12.67 15.21 -9.37
C PRO A 105 14.01 15.34 -8.63
N GLY A 106 14.32 14.44 -7.80
CA GLY A 106 15.54 14.04 -7.09
C GLY A 106 16.71 15.00 -7.07
N LYS A 107 16.53 16.21 -6.56
CA LYS A 107 17.68 16.94 -6.02
C LYS A 107 18.00 16.36 -4.64
N PRO A 108 19.29 16.14 -4.31
CA PRO A 108 19.65 15.78 -2.95
C PRO A 108 19.02 16.74 -1.94
N GLY A 109 18.34 16.21 -0.92
CA GLY A 109 17.64 17.01 0.08
C GLY A 109 16.20 17.43 -0.25
N SER A 110 15.65 17.07 -1.43
CA SER A 110 14.23 17.29 -1.72
C SER A 110 13.34 16.49 -0.76
N PRO A 111 12.22 17.06 -0.29
CA PRO A 111 11.30 16.34 0.58
C PRO A 111 10.65 15.17 -0.14
N SER A 112 10.47 14.05 0.56
CA SER A 112 9.72 12.92 0.06
C SER A 112 8.22 13.12 0.30
N GLY A 113 7.41 13.02 -0.76
CA GLY A 113 5.96 13.03 -0.69
C GLY A 113 5.34 11.81 0.02
N PHE A 114 6.18 10.89 0.50
CA PHE A 114 5.73 9.70 1.22
C PHE A 114 6.07 9.71 2.71
N THR A 115 6.79 10.72 3.20
CA THR A 115 7.28 10.75 4.59
C THR A 115 6.15 10.61 5.61
N GLU A 116 5.09 11.40 5.48
CA GLU A 116 3.96 11.37 6.42
C GLU A 116 3.20 10.04 6.36
N LEU A 117 2.92 9.51 5.15
CA LEU A 117 2.25 8.22 4.99
C LEU A 117 3.07 7.07 5.57
N ARG A 118 4.40 7.06 5.36
CA ARG A 118 5.28 6.04 5.95
C ARG A 118 5.28 6.10 7.46
N THR A 119 5.42 7.30 8.02
CA THR A 119 5.41 7.52 9.47
C THR A 119 4.09 7.06 10.09
N LEU A 120 2.96 7.42 9.47
CA LEU A 120 1.65 6.99 9.94
C LEU A 120 1.47 5.48 9.82
N LEU A 121 1.88 4.89 8.71
CA LEU A 121 1.78 3.44 8.49
C LEU A 121 2.61 2.67 9.54
N GLU A 122 3.82 3.13 9.85
CA GLU A 122 4.67 2.55 10.91
C GLU A 122 3.99 2.64 12.27
N GLN A 123 3.44 3.81 12.64
CA GLN A 123 2.72 4.02 13.89
C GLN A 123 1.50 3.12 14.02
N GLU A 124 0.65 3.07 12.98
CA GLU A 124 -0.58 2.28 13.00
C GLU A 124 -0.29 0.77 13.00
N ALA A 125 0.71 0.32 12.23
CA ALA A 125 1.11 -1.08 12.22
C ALA A 125 1.70 -1.52 13.58
N THR A 126 2.51 -0.66 14.21
CA THR A 126 3.01 -0.88 15.58
C THR A 126 1.86 -1.02 16.58
N ALA A 127 0.86 -0.16 16.51
CA ALA A 127 -0.30 -0.19 17.40
C ALA A 127 -1.30 -1.31 17.11
N PHE A 128 -1.32 -1.83 15.88
CA PHE A 128 -2.24 -2.90 15.48
C PHE A 128 -1.79 -4.29 15.95
N GLN A 129 -0.48 -4.55 16.00
CA GLN A 129 0.13 -5.78 16.53
C GLN A 129 -0.30 -7.09 15.85
N LYS A 130 -1.02 -7.03 14.75
CA LYS A 130 -1.42 -8.15 13.90
C LYS A 130 -0.82 -7.95 12.52
N PRO A 131 -0.81 -8.97 11.62
CA PRO A 131 -0.19 -8.85 10.31
C PRO A 131 -0.71 -7.65 9.51
N VAL A 132 0.23 -6.85 9.00
CA VAL A 132 0.00 -5.72 8.11
C VAL A 132 0.75 -5.95 6.81
N VAL A 133 0.06 -5.90 5.70
CA VAL A 133 0.66 -6.04 4.36
C VAL A 133 0.44 -4.77 3.57
N LEU A 134 1.52 -4.22 3.02
CA LEU A 134 1.46 -3.17 2.00
C LEU A 134 1.73 -3.81 0.64
N VAL A 135 0.77 -3.70 -0.27
CA VAL A 135 0.94 -4.11 -1.68
C VAL A 135 1.13 -2.87 -2.54
N ASN A 136 2.20 -2.83 -3.31
CA ASN A 136 2.46 -1.75 -4.26
C ASN A 136 2.99 -2.27 -5.61
N GLY A 137 3.00 -1.41 -6.61
CA GLY A 137 3.68 -1.58 -7.88
C GLY A 137 4.87 -0.63 -8.04
N ASP A 138 4.90 0.13 -9.14
CA ASP A 138 5.76 1.27 -9.45
C ASP A 138 7.16 0.91 -9.95
N SER A 139 7.98 0.19 -9.18
CA SER A 139 9.34 -0.15 -9.61
C SER A 139 9.40 -1.31 -10.61
N HIS A 140 8.27 -1.99 -10.87
CA HIS A 140 8.16 -3.15 -11.78
C HIS A 140 9.04 -4.35 -11.39
N TYR A 141 9.46 -4.39 -10.14
CA TYR A 141 10.35 -5.40 -9.58
C TYR A 141 9.63 -6.19 -8.49
N PHE A 142 9.37 -7.46 -8.76
CA PHE A 142 8.73 -8.32 -7.78
C PHE A 142 9.64 -8.55 -6.58
N ARG A 143 9.15 -8.24 -5.39
CA ARG A 143 9.82 -8.53 -4.11
C ARG A 143 8.84 -8.65 -2.96
N ILE A 144 9.28 -9.34 -1.94
CA ILE A 144 8.61 -9.43 -0.64
C ILE A 144 9.68 -9.14 0.40
N ASP A 145 9.50 -8.08 1.19
CA ASP A 145 10.46 -7.64 2.20
C ASP A 145 9.79 -6.86 3.34
N ASN A 146 10.60 -6.46 4.32
CA ASN A 146 10.19 -5.55 5.38
C ASN A 146 11.05 -4.28 5.36
N PRO A 147 10.61 -3.20 4.69
CA PRO A 147 11.39 -1.97 4.55
C PRO A 147 11.49 -1.14 5.84
N PHE A 148 10.75 -1.47 6.90
CA PHE A 148 10.91 -0.88 8.23
C PHE A 148 11.97 -1.59 9.07
N ARG A 149 12.49 -2.71 8.60
CA ARG A 149 13.61 -3.38 9.24
C ARG A 149 14.88 -2.55 9.05
N LYS A 150 15.44 -2.10 10.14
CA LYS A 150 16.74 -1.39 10.13
C LYS A 150 17.85 -2.43 10.26
N GLU A 151 18.72 -2.51 9.26
CA GLU A 151 19.95 -3.31 9.39
C GLU A 151 20.87 -2.67 10.43
N PRO A 152 21.45 -3.46 11.33
CA PRO A 152 22.34 -2.92 12.36
C PRO A 152 23.62 -2.38 11.72
N ALA A 153 23.98 -1.15 12.06
CA ALA A 153 25.27 -0.60 11.66
C ALA A 153 26.38 -1.24 12.48
N GLY A 154 27.41 -1.79 11.83
CA GLY A 154 28.67 -2.14 12.47
C GLY A 154 28.61 -3.20 13.58
N GLY A 155 27.79 -4.25 13.44
CA GLY A 155 27.75 -5.36 14.41
C GLY A 155 26.95 -5.08 15.69
N GLN A 156 26.22 -3.99 15.75
CA GLN A 156 25.30 -3.69 16.84
C GLN A 156 24.07 -4.61 16.77
N ARG A 157 23.39 -4.82 17.91
CA ARG A 157 22.11 -5.53 17.94
C ARG A 157 21.08 -4.77 17.10
N ALA A 158 20.39 -5.47 16.19
CA ALA A 158 19.32 -4.86 15.38
C ALA A 158 18.34 -4.11 16.29
N ALA A 159 17.99 -2.88 15.93
CA ALA A 159 16.88 -2.18 16.56
C ALA A 159 15.61 -3.03 16.41
N PRO A 160 14.63 -2.94 17.34
CA PRO A 160 13.36 -3.64 17.18
C PRO A 160 12.78 -3.36 15.80
N SER A 161 12.63 -4.38 14.99
CA SER A 161 12.00 -4.27 13.68
C SER A 161 10.48 -4.37 13.85
N LEU A 162 9.73 -3.75 12.96
CA LEU A 162 8.28 -3.91 12.89
C LEU A 162 7.97 -5.28 12.28
N GLU A 163 8.02 -6.35 13.10
CA GLU A 163 7.98 -7.75 12.63
C GLU A 163 6.65 -8.15 12.01
N ASN A 164 5.56 -7.46 12.39
CA ASN A 164 4.22 -7.70 11.86
C ASN A 164 3.94 -6.99 10.53
N PHE A 165 4.95 -6.35 9.90
CA PHE A 165 4.80 -5.64 8.64
C PHE A 165 5.52 -6.36 7.49
N LEU A 166 4.84 -6.43 6.34
CA LEU A 166 5.38 -6.97 5.11
C LEU A 166 5.01 -6.08 3.92
N ARG A 167 6.00 -5.74 3.07
CA ARG A 167 5.74 -5.15 1.76
C ARG A 167 5.78 -6.22 0.69
N VAL A 168 4.82 -6.15 -0.24
CA VAL A 168 4.74 -6.96 -1.44
C VAL A 168 4.69 -6.04 -2.64
N GLU A 169 5.77 -5.94 -3.38
CA GLU A 169 5.81 -5.22 -4.64
C GLU A 169 5.53 -6.17 -5.80
N THR A 170 4.58 -5.78 -6.65
CA THR A 170 4.11 -6.64 -7.75
C THR A 170 4.95 -6.48 -9.00
N PHE A 171 4.82 -7.44 -9.91
CA PHE A 171 5.39 -7.34 -11.25
C PHE A 171 4.85 -6.13 -12.03
N GLY A 172 5.63 -5.65 -12.98
CA GLY A 172 5.25 -4.62 -13.93
C GLY A 172 5.97 -4.81 -15.27
N SER A 173 5.73 -3.91 -16.23
CA SER A 173 6.37 -3.97 -17.56
C SER A 173 7.90 -3.96 -17.44
N PRO A 174 8.63 -4.82 -18.19
CA PRO A 174 8.14 -5.76 -19.20
C PRO A 174 7.72 -7.13 -18.65
N ASN A 175 7.85 -7.38 -17.36
CA ASN A 175 7.61 -8.66 -16.70
C ASN A 175 6.12 -8.78 -16.33
N HIS A 176 5.24 -9.01 -17.30
CA HIS A 176 3.80 -9.11 -17.13
C HIS A 176 3.40 -10.45 -16.49
N HIS A 177 3.69 -10.59 -15.22
CA HIS A 177 3.30 -11.73 -14.38
C HIS A 177 2.30 -11.26 -13.32
N TRP A 178 1.78 -12.16 -12.53
CA TRP A 178 0.83 -11.82 -11.48
C TRP A 178 1.11 -12.56 -10.17
N LEU A 179 0.54 -12.06 -9.10
CA LEU A 179 0.68 -12.62 -7.77
C LEU A 179 -0.65 -13.21 -7.31
N HIS A 180 -0.63 -14.48 -6.93
CA HIS A 180 -1.75 -15.12 -6.27
C HIS A 180 -1.59 -14.94 -4.76
N VAL A 181 -2.57 -14.32 -4.14
CA VAL A 181 -2.64 -14.15 -2.68
C VAL A 181 -3.75 -15.05 -2.15
N THR A 182 -3.40 -15.91 -1.20
CA THR A 182 -4.37 -16.70 -0.43
C THR A 182 -4.51 -16.07 0.95
N VAL A 183 -5.75 -15.94 1.41
CA VAL A 183 -6.09 -15.48 2.76
C VAL A 183 -6.61 -16.68 3.54
N ASP A 184 -5.92 -17.04 4.62
CA ASP A 184 -6.37 -18.06 5.58
C ASP A 184 -6.37 -17.44 6.99
N PRO A 185 -7.53 -17.10 7.54
CA PRO A 185 -7.61 -16.48 8.87
C PRO A 185 -7.20 -17.45 10.01
N ASN A 186 -7.03 -18.74 9.74
CA ASN A 186 -6.55 -19.72 10.72
C ASN A 186 -5.03 -19.85 10.73
N ASP A 187 -4.34 -19.37 9.69
CA ASP A 187 -2.88 -19.30 9.67
C ASP A 187 -2.44 -18.05 10.49
N PRO A 188 -1.46 -18.16 11.41
CA PRO A 188 -0.91 -17.02 12.13
C PRO A 188 -0.39 -15.89 11.22
N ASN A 189 0.13 -16.25 10.04
CA ASN A 189 0.61 -15.29 9.05
C ASN A 189 -0.51 -14.72 8.16
N VAL A 190 -1.69 -15.34 8.14
CA VAL A 190 -2.90 -14.96 7.39
C VAL A 190 -2.73 -15.02 5.87
N PHE A 191 -1.59 -14.58 5.33
CA PHE A 191 -1.37 -14.41 3.90
C PHE A 191 -0.30 -15.35 3.36
N THR A 192 -0.60 -15.98 2.21
CA THR A 192 0.39 -16.69 1.40
C THR A 192 0.48 -16.06 0.03
N PHE A 193 1.70 -15.78 -0.42
CA PHE A 193 1.99 -15.12 -1.70
C PHE A 193 2.65 -16.09 -2.66
N ARG A 194 2.06 -16.32 -3.85
CA ARG A 194 2.60 -17.21 -4.88
C ARG A 194 2.75 -16.48 -6.20
N PRO A 195 3.99 -16.17 -6.66
CA PRO A 195 4.22 -15.66 -8.00
C PRO A 195 3.68 -16.64 -9.06
N ARG A 196 3.00 -16.10 -10.06
CA ARG A 196 2.48 -16.84 -11.20
C ARG A 196 3.15 -16.32 -12.47
N ILE A 197 4.13 -17.07 -12.91
CA ILE A 197 4.89 -16.75 -14.11
C ILE A 197 4.07 -17.15 -15.34
N VAL A 198 3.78 -16.16 -16.17
CA VAL A 198 3.12 -16.37 -17.47
C VAL A 198 4.20 -16.70 -18.49
N ALA A 199 4.28 -17.94 -18.93
CA ALA A 199 5.34 -18.43 -19.80
C ALA A 199 5.49 -17.63 -21.12
N ALA A 200 4.36 -17.16 -21.68
CA ALA A 200 4.35 -16.32 -22.89
C ALA A 200 5.01 -14.94 -22.69
N ASN A 201 5.13 -14.47 -21.43
CA ASN A 201 5.67 -13.16 -21.08
C ASN A 201 7.11 -13.23 -20.58
N VAL A 202 7.71 -14.43 -20.56
CA VAL A 202 9.13 -14.59 -20.22
C VAL A 202 9.97 -14.11 -21.40
N MET A 203 10.77 -13.06 -21.17
CA MET A 203 11.67 -12.54 -22.22
C MET A 203 12.70 -13.60 -22.58
N LYS A 204 12.77 -13.93 -23.88
CA LYS A 204 13.87 -14.74 -24.40
C LYS A 204 15.14 -13.88 -24.38
N ARG A 205 16.18 -14.33 -23.68
CA ARG A 205 17.52 -13.75 -23.85
C ARG A 205 18.00 -14.15 -25.24
N ASN A 206 18.21 -13.17 -26.12
CA ASN A 206 18.95 -13.35 -27.36
C ASN A 206 20.43 -13.51 -27.05
#